data_b97e63574973cbece464ad1ae0425f49
#
_entry.id   b97e63574973cbece464ad1ae0425f49
#
_cell.length_a   1.000
_cell.length_b   1.000
_cell.length_c   1.000
_cell.angle_alpha   90.00
_cell.angle_beta   90.00
_cell.angle_gamma   90.00
#
_symmetry.space_group_name_H-M   'P 1'
#
loop_
_entity.id
_entity.type
_entity.pdbx_description
1 polymer ?
#
loop_
_entity_poly.entity_id
_entity_poly.type
_entity_poly.pdbx_seq_one_letter_code
_entity_poly.pdbx_strand_id
1 'polypeptide(L)'
;VNGEAFKEKKVTVKTPINEVWPMRNIADLPLHGGHVPHWLAQKMRKLTRLVLILAVEEYGTKGLLERLSDPIWFQAFNNVIGMDWDSSGSTTVTAGMIKDALWKEELGVKAAGGKGKKSRATPEELRTIAELYELDPEPYVRTSRLVAKVDTVALQTGYQLYHHVFFLDEEGNWAVIQQGMNERERMARRFHWFETENFTLDPHKAISGLKREFALNTVSKDSKEYQKTLLDVVQENPVKIERELEGLKAIAKGYRPLVYYKPRDVDEGSILRRYESLGRFELNKRALEFARELSVNNYEEFLLLKGLGPSTLRALSLVLELVYDVHPSWKDPVTHPPDPFKFTYAVGGKDRVPFPIDKPAYDELISFLEELVSRHPEEKSLVRNVRKITKNWKFPEWEKRPT
;
A
#
# COMPACT_ATOMS: atom_id res chain seq x y z
N VAL A 1 36.23 42.18 34.95
CA VAL A 1 37.03 42.30 33.73
C VAL A 1 37.75 40.99 33.49
N ASN A 2 37.22 40.06 32.80
CA ASN A 2 37.95 39.02 32.07
C ASN A 2 36.95 38.36 31.11
N GLY A 3 37.13 38.65 29.83
CA GLY A 3 36.39 37.99 28.76
C GLY A 3 37.04 36.62 28.47
N GLU A 4 36.32 35.55 28.65
CA GLU A 4 36.68 34.26 28.15
C GLU A 4 36.00 34.04 26.79
N ALA A 5 36.85 33.93 25.78
CA ALA A 5 36.48 33.65 24.42
C ALA A 5 36.05 32.17 24.27
N PHE A 6 34.82 31.95 23.82
CA PHE A 6 34.36 30.63 23.40
C PHE A 6 35.18 30.14 22.19
N LYS A 7 36.03 29.14 22.40
CA LYS A 7 36.70 28.42 21.33
C LYS A 7 35.73 27.49 20.63
N GLU A 8 35.31 27.82 19.42
CA GLU A 8 34.63 26.91 18.50
C GLU A 8 35.55 25.70 18.23
N LYS A 9 35.13 24.53 18.71
CA LYS A 9 35.71 23.26 18.26
C LYS A 9 35.14 22.95 16.87
N LYS A 10 35.93 23.19 15.84
CA LYS A 10 35.72 22.64 14.49
C LYS A 10 35.77 21.11 14.58
N VAL A 11 34.62 20.46 14.55
CA VAL A 11 34.50 19.02 14.33
C VAL A 11 34.73 18.77 12.84
N THR A 12 35.95 18.37 12.49
CA THR A 12 36.27 17.93 11.13
C THR A 12 35.77 16.50 10.98
N VAL A 13 34.56 16.33 10.43
CA VAL A 13 34.05 15.02 10.03
C VAL A 13 34.79 14.62 8.75
N LYS A 14 35.83 13.80 8.88
CA LYS A 14 36.42 13.09 7.75
C LYS A 14 35.55 11.87 7.45
N THR A 15 34.50 12.04 6.66
CA THR A 15 33.84 10.93 5.99
C THR A 15 34.35 10.89 4.56
N PRO A 16 34.84 9.76 4.05
CA PRO A 16 35.22 9.67 2.65
C PRO A 16 33.97 9.75 1.79
N ILE A 17 33.81 10.85 1.05
CA ILE A 17 32.73 11.13 0.09
C ILE A 17 32.94 10.33 -1.21
N ASN A 18 33.40 9.11 -1.17
CA ASN A 18 33.67 8.32 -2.37
C ASN A 18 32.96 6.96 -2.45
N GLU A 19 31.86 6.80 -1.77
CA GLU A 19 30.83 5.86 -2.23
C GLU A 19 29.62 6.66 -2.71
N VAL A 20 29.77 7.21 -3.92
CA VAL A 20 28.61 7.65 -4.72
C VAL A 20 27.81 6.39 -5.01
N TRP A 21 26.85 6.11 -4.17
CA TRP A 21 25.76 5.20 -4.52
C TRP A 21 25.20 5.72 -5.85
N PRO A 22 25.15 4.91 -6.93
CA PRO A 22 24.52 5.37 -8.13
C PRO A 22 23.12 5.81 -7.70
N MET A 23 22.74 7.06 -8.03
CA MET A 23 21.39 7.57 -7.85
C MET A 23 20.46 6.73 -8.71
N ARG A 24 20.15 5.53 -8.26
CA ARG A 24 18.98 4.78 -8.72
C ARG A 24 17.80 5.62 -8.30
N ASN A 25 16.91 5.84 -9.24
CA ASN A 25 15.67 6.59 -9.06
C ASN A 25 15.13 6.37 -7.66
N ILE A 26 15.09 7.43 -6.87
CA ILE A 26 14.91 7.46 -5.40
C ILE A 26 13.46 7.09 -5.01
N ALA A 27 12.72 6.57 -5.95
CA ALA A 27 11.31 6.31 -5.93
C ALA A 27 10.92 4.87 -5.55
N ASP A 28 11.89 4.06 -5.10
CA ASP A 28 11.68 2.65 -4.86
C ASP A 28 11.41 2.41 -3.37
N LEU A 29 10.42 1.59 -3.04
CA LEU A 29 10.26 1.04 -1.69
C LEU A 29 11.15 -0.22 -1.59
N PRO A 30 12.47 -0.11 -1.30
CA PRO A 30 13.35 -1.26 -1.25
C PRO A 30 12.98 -2.18 -0.09
N LEU A 31 13.16 -3.48 -0.30
CA LEU A 31 12.99 -4.45 0.76
C LEU A 31 14.18 -4.36 1.72
N HIS A 32 13.93 -3.82 2.91
CA HIS A 32 14.89 -3.79 4.00
C HIS A 32 14.61 -4.92 4.99
N GLY A 33 15.66 -5.66 5.34
CA GLY A 33 15.67 -6.63 6.44
C GLY A 33 16.17 -5.98 7.73
N GLY A 34 15.93 -6.64 8.86
CA GLY A 34 16.44 -6.22 10.16
C GLY A 34 15.33 -5.88 11.16
N HIS A 35 15.71 -5.92 12.45
CA HIS A 35 14.84 -5.56 13.56
C HIS A 35 15.14 -4.14 14.02
N VAL A 36 14.10 -3.40 14.41
CA VAL A 36 14.26 -2.09 15.07
C VAL A 36 14.95 -2.33 16.42
N PRO A 37 16.07 -1.65 16.74
CA PRO A 37 16.70 -1.74 18.04
C PRO A 37 15.71 -1.45 19.17
N HIS A 38 15.79 -2.19 20.29
CA HIS A 38 14.81 -2.10 21.37
C HIS A 38 14.64 -0.66 21.91
N TRP A 39 15.73 0.06 22.11
CA TRP A 39 15.70 1.45 22.58
C TRP A 39 14.97 2.38 21.62
N LEU A 40 15.16 2.16 20.30
CA LEU A 40 14.47 2.94 19.27
C LEU A 40 12.99 2.58 19.22
N ALA A 41 12.67 1.28 19.28
CA ALA A 41 11.28 0.83 19.29
C ALA A 41 10.47 1.41 20.45
N GLN A 42 11.08 1.61 21.62
CA GLN A 42 10.44 2.28 22.75
C GLN A 42 10.12 3.76 22.45
N LYS A 43 11.08 4.49 21.88
CA LYS A 43 10.88 5.89 21.48
C LYS A 43 9.86 6.03 20.37
N MET A 44 9.92 5.15 19.35
CA MET A 44 8.93 5.12 18.26
C MET A 44 7.51 4.91 18.78
N ARG A 45 7.29 3.95 19.71
CA ARG A 45 5.97 3.73 20.33
C ARG A 45 5.47 4.97 21.05
N LYS A 46 6.37 5.66 21.80
CA LYS A 46 6.03 6.87 22.53
C LYS A 46 5.61 7.99 21.59
N LEU A 47 6.40 8.26 20.56
CA LEU A 47 6.06 9.26 19.54
C LEU A 47 4.78 8.90 18.78
N THR A 48 4.65 7.63 18.33
CA THR A 48 3.43 7.17 17.67
C THR A 48 2.19 7.49 18.50
N ARG A 49 2.22 7.14 19.79
CA ARG A 49 1.13 7.41 20.73
C ARG A 49 0.78 8.91 20.78
N LEU A 50 1.78 9.76 21.01
CA LEU A 50 1.59 11.20 21.14
C LEU A 50 1.04 11.84 19.86
N VAL A 51 1.58 11.46 18.70
CA VAL A 51 1.10 11.98 17.40
C VAL A 51 -0.32 11.52 17.11
N LEU A 52 -0.69 10.28 17.47
CA LEU A 52 -2.07 9.80 17.27
C LEU A 52 -3.07 10.52 18.16
N ILE A 53 -2.73 10.77 19.45
CA ILE A 53 -3.57 11.56 20.36
C ILE A 53 -3.82 12.94 19.74
N LEU A 54 -2.76 13.65 19.37
CA LEU A 54 -2.87 14.99 18.78
C LEU A 54 -3.64 14.99 17.46
N ALA A 55 -3.46 13.94 16.62
CA ALA A 55 -4.17 13.84 15.37
C ALA A 55 -5.68 13.60 15.56
N VAL A 56 -6.08 12.80 16.55
CA VAL A 56 -7.50 12.61 16.87
C VAL A 56 -8.09 13.87 17.50
N GLU A 57 -7.38 14.55 18.40
CA GLU A 57 -7.84 15.80 19.00
C GLU A 57 -8.05 16.90 17.94
N GLU A 58 -7.14 17.00 16.96
CA GLU A 58 -7.21 18.05 15.94
C GLU A 58 -8.18 17.74 14.81
N TYR A 59 -8.31 16.46 14.40
CA TYR A 59 -9.00 16.06 13.17
C TYR A 59 -10.15 15.10 13.38
N GLY A 60 -10.36 14.61 14.60
CA GLY A 60 -11.30 13.51 14.88
C GLY A 60 -10.82 12.17 14.36
N THR A 61 -11.60 11.12 14.64
CA THR A 61 -11.31 9.73 14.24
C THR A 61 -11.29 9.57 12.73
N LYS A 62 -12.32 10.05 12.05
CA LYS A 62 -12.42 10.05 10.57
C LYS A 62 -11.28 10.81 9.92
N GLY A 63 -10.93 11.99 10.45
CA GLY A 63 -9.82 12.77 9.95
C GLY A 63 -8.45 12.09 10.13
N LEU A 64 -8.26 11.29 11.18
CA LEU A 64 -7.09 10.42 11.32
C LEU A 64 -7.08 9.33 10.24
N LEU A 65 -8.21 8.65 10.00
CA LEU A 65 -8.31 7.60 8.99
C LEU A 65 -8.01 8.13 7.58
N GLU A 66 -8.54 9.30 7.25
CA GLU A 66 -8.25 9.97 5.97
C GLU A 66 -6.76 10.23 5.79
N ARG A 67 -6.07 10.70 6.84
CA ARG A 67 -4.62 10.96 6.83
C ARG A 67 -3.79 9.69 6.74
N LEU A 68 -4.17 8.62 7.43
CA LEU A 68 -3.52 7.32 7.29
C LEU A 68 -3.63 6.77 5.86
N SER A 69 -4.71 7.12 5.15
CA SER A 69 -4.92 6.75 3.76
C SER A 69 -4.20 7.66 2.75
N ASP A 70 -3.62 8.78 3.19
CA ASP A 70 -2.78 9.66 2.37
C ASP A 70 -1.32 9.19 2.41
N PRO A 71 -0.72 8.79 1.27
CA PRO A 71 0.67 8.34 1.23
C PRO A 71 1.67 9.38 1.73
N ILE A 72 1.38 10.67 1.49
CA ILE A 72 2.26 11.76 1.87
C ILE A 72 2.26 11.94 3.39
N TRP A 73 1.07 12.01 3.98
CA TRP A 73 0.96 12.10 5.43
C TRP A 73 1.51 10.87 6.13
N PHE A 74 1.20 9.67 5.62
CA PHE A 74 1.71 8.42 6.17
C PHE A 74 3.24 8.35 6.12
N GLN A 75 3.87 8.84 5.06
CA GLN A 75 5.33 8.87 4.96
C GLN A 75 5.93 9.93 5.89
N ALA A 76 5.33 11.12 6.01
CA ALA A 76 5.75 12.13 6.98
C ALA A 76 5.69 11.58 8.42
N PHE A 77 4.62 10.85 8.75
CA PHE A 77 4.50 10.17 10.05
C PHE A 77 5.63 9.16 10.28
N ASN A 78 5.99 8.35 9.26
CA ASN A 78 7.14 7.44 9.32
C ASN A 78 8.43 8.18 9.66
N ASN A 79 8.69 9.30 9.01
CA ASN A 79 9.90 10.09 9.21
C ASN A 79 9.96 10.68 10.63
N VAL A 80 8.82 11.17 11.14
CA VAL A 80 8.72 11.72 12.50
C VAL A 80 9.06 10.67 13.55
N ILE A 81 8.56 9.45 13.39
CA ILE A 81 8.83 8.37 14.36
C ILE A 81 10.21 7.71 14.18
N GLY A 82 11.03 8.17 13.23
CA GLY A 82 12.39 7.67 13.02
C GLY A 82 12.49 6.42 12.15
N MET A 83 11.50 6.18 11.27
CA MET A 83 11.64 5.17 10.22
C MET A 83 12.44 5.69 9.04
N ASP A 84 13.01 4.75 8.28
CA ASP A 84 13.75 5.05 7.06
C ASP A 84 12.82 5.63 5.99
N TRP A 85 13.39 6.43 5.10
CA TRP A 85 12.67 6.92 3.93
C TRP A 85 12.33 5.76 3.01
N ASP A 86 11.08 5.76 2.52
CA ASP A 86 10.58 4.90 1.44
C ASP A 86 11.10 3.46 1.48
N SER A 87 11.03 2.81 2.66
CA SER A 87 11.37 1.39 2.78
C SER A 87 10.14 0.52 3.00
N SER A 88 10.25 -0.77 2.69
CA SER A 88 9.19 -1.74 3.02
C SER A 88 8.92 -1.82 4.53
N GLY A 89 9.94 -1.51 5.34
CA GLY A 89 9.83 -1.41 6.80
C GLY A 89 8.96 -0.25 7.24
N SER A 90 8.99 0.87 6.52
CA SER A 90 8.18 2.06 6.83
C SER A 90 6.68 1.75 6.86
N THR A 91 6.17 0.81 6.07
CA THR A 91 4.78 0.37 6.18
C THR A 91 4.57 -0.59 7.35
N THR A 92 5.36 -1.66 7.39
CA THR A 92 5.06 -2.79 8.29
C THR A 92 5.35 -2.48 9.76
N VAL A 93 6.42 -1.74 10.03
CA VAL A 93 6.78 -1.32 11.40
C VAL A 93 5.84 -0.24 11.87
N THR A 94 5.63 0.81 11.08
CA THR A 94 4.76 1.94 11.47
C THR A 94 3.32 1.49 11.69
N ALA A 95 2.72 0.73 10.76
CA ALA A 95 1.38 0.20 10.97
C ALA A 95 1.28 -0.68 12.23
N GLY A 96 2.35 -1.43 12.55
CA GLY A 96 2.44 -2.20 13.79
C GLY A 96 2.51 -1.32 15.05
N MET A 97 3.27 -0.21 15.01
CA MET A 97 3.34 0.75 16.10
C MET A 97 2.00 1.50 16.28
N ILE A 98 1.35 1.88 15.19
CA ILE A 98 0.03 2.50 15.22
C ILE A 98 -0.99 1.53 15.82
N LYS A 99 -1.04 0.28 15.36
CA LYS A 99 -1.93 -0.74 15.93
C LYS A 99 -1.71 -0.90 17.45
N ASP A 100 -0.45 -1.04 17.88
CA ASP A 100 -0.10 -1.18 19.31
C ASP A 100 -0.56 0.03 20.15
N ALA A 101 -0.40 1.25 19.63
CA ALA A 101 -0.85 2.47 20.29
C ALA A 101 -2.38 2.55 20.36
N LEU A 102 -3.09 2.32 19.24
CA LEU A 102 -4.56 2.39 19.18
C LEU A 102 -5.23 1.34 20.09
N TRP A 103 -4.60 0.19 20.34
CA TRP A 103 -5.14 -0.81 21.27
C TRP A 103 -4.91 -0.45 22.75
N LYS A 104 -3.92 0.41 23.05
CA LYS A 104 -3.62 0.86 24.42
C LYS A 104 -4.35 2.14 24.80
N GLU A 105 -4.71 2.94 23.82
CA GLU A 105 -5.40 4.23 24.02
C GLU A 105 -6.85 4.13 23.57
N GLU A 106 -7.72 4.85 24.29
CA GLU A 106 -9.15 4.95 23.93
C GLU A 106 -9.36 6.17 23.02
N LEU A 107 -8.89 6.05 21.77
CA LEU A 107 -8.96 7.12 20.78
C LEU A 107 -10.14 6.98 19.81
N GLY A 108 -11.10 6.09 20.07
CA GLY A 108 -12.22 5.84 19.18
C GLY A 108 -11.85 5.13 17.87
N VAL A 109 -10.58 4.68 17.70
CA VAL A 109 -10.10 3.96 16.52
C VAL A 109 -9.34 2.71 16.96
N LYS A 110 -9.57 1.60 16.29
CA LYS A 110 -8.80 0.35 16.47
C LYS A 110 -8.27 -0.14 15.13
N ALA A 111 -7.29 -1.03 15.18
CA ALA A 111 -6.68 -1.61 13.99
C ALA A 111 -6.62 -3.14 14.05
N ALA A 112 -6.93 -3.78 12.92
CA ALA A 112 -6.90 -5.22 12.71
C ALA A 112 -5.85 -5.61 11.66
N GLY A 113 -5.25 -6.79 11.78
CA GLY A 113 -4.32 -7.33 10.80
C GLY A 113 -2.84 -7.11 11.13
N GLY A 114 -2.00 -7.06 10.10
CA GLY A 114 -0.55 -6.92 10.22
C GLY A 114 0.24 -7.66 9.15
N LYS A 115 1.51 -7.98 9.44
CA LYS A 115 2.43 -8.63 8.50
C LYS A 115 2.28 -10.15 8.50
N GLY A 116 2.31 -10.77 7.33
CA GLY A 116 2.38 -12.22 7.14
C GLY A 116 1.17 -12.95 7.74
N LYS A 117 1.39 -13.87 8.68
CA LYS A 117 0.31 -14.65 9.31
C LYS A 117 -0.72 -13.77 10.04
N LYS A 118 -0.31 -12.61 10.57
CA LYS A 118 -1.21 -11.68 11.27
C LYS A 118 -2.26 -11.08 10.33
N SER A 119 -1.94 -10.89 9.04
CA SER A 119 -2.92 -10.42 8.06
C SER A 119 -4.11 -11.37 7.88
N ARG A 120 -3.93 -12.66 8.17
CA ARG A 120 -5.00 -13.67 8.08
C ARG A 120 -5.98 -13.62 9.27
N ALA A 121 -5.56 -13.02 10.37
CA ALA A 121 -6.42 -12.84 11.55
C ALA A 121 -7.33 -11.60 11.44
N THR A 122 -7.16 -10.77 10.41
CA THR A 122 -7.93 -9.53 10.23
C THR A 122 -9.44 -9.73 10.35
N PRO A 123 -10.07 -10.76 9.73
CA PRO A 123 -11.51 -10.95 9.85
C PRO A 123 -11.98 -11.16 11.31
N GLU A 124 -11.26 -11.94 12.10
CA GLU A 124 -11.60 -12.19 13.50
C GLU A 124 -11.35 -10.97 14.39
N GLU A 125 -10.22 -10.29 14.16
CA GLU A 125 -9.94 -9.04 14.87
C GLU A 125 -10.96 -7.95 14.54
N LEU A 126 -11.48 -7.88 13.29
CA LEU A 126 -12.55 -6.96 12.91
C LEU A 126 -13.88 -7.27 13.60
N ARG A 127 -14.22 -8.55 13.79
CA ARG A 127 -15.41 -8.91 14.56
C ARG A 127 -15.30 -8.40 16.00
N THR A 128 -14.15 -8.60 16.63
CA THR A 128 -13.89 -8.09 17.98
C THR A 128 -13.99 -6.56 18.06
N ILE A 129 -13.45 -5.84 17.06
CA ILE A 129 -13.52 -4.37 17.03
C ILE A 129 -14.95 -3.89 16.79
N ALA A 130 -15.66 -4.52 15.86
CA ALA A 130 -17.04 -4.17 15.56
C ALA A 130 -17.96 -4.43 16.78
N GLU A 131 -17.79 -5.54 17.48
CA GLU A 131 -18.48 -5.82 18.75
C GLU A 131 -18.18 -4.74 19.79
N LEU A 132 -16.92 -4.29 19.91
CA LEU A 132 -16.52 -3.22 20.85
C LEU A 132 -17.24 -1.91 20.55
N TYR A 133 -17.52 -1.62 19.29
CA TYR A 133 -18.14 -0.39 18.81
C TYR A 133 -19.65 -0.55 18.52
N GLU A 134 -20.24 -1.68 18.89
CA GLU A 134 -21.68 -1.99 18.63
C GLU A 134 -22.05 -1.90 17.13
N LEU A 135 -21.12 -2.26 16.23
CA LEU A 135 -21.28 -2.28 14.78
C LEU A 135 -21.50 -3.69 14.25
N ASP A 136 -22.21 -3.81 13.09
CA ASP A 136 -22.28 -5.08 12.36
C ASP A 136 -20.88 -5.42 11.76
N PRO A 137 -20.27 -6.56 12.11
CA PRO A 137 -18.93 -6.92 11.63
C PRO A 137 -18.87 -7.33 10.16
N GLU A 138 -19.94 -7.87 9.59
CA GLU A 138 -19.88 -8.52 8.27
C GLU A 138 -19.53 -7.57 7.11
N PRO A 139 -20.02 -6.32 7.05
CA PRO A 139 -19.59 -5.35 6.04
C PRO A 139 -18.07 -5.12 6.05
N TYR A 140 -17.45 -5.01 7.24
CA TYR A 140 -16.00 -4.76 7.36
C TYR A 140 -15.18 -5.99 7.02
N VAL A 141 -15.63 -7.18 7.43
CA VAL A 141 -15.00 -8.45 7.06
C VAL A 141 -15.07 -8.66 5.54
N ARG A 142 -16.21 -8.36 4.91
CA ARG A 142 -16.37 -8.39 3.45
C ARG A 142 -15.44 -7.40 2.78
N THR A 143 -15.40 -6.14 3.23
CA THR A 143 -14.52 -5.09 2.73
C THR A 143 -13.06 -5.49 2.82
N SER A 144 -12.60 -5.98 3.98
CA SER A 144 -11.23 -6.45 4.18
C SER A 144 -10.83 -7.54 3.18
N ARG A 145 -11.72 -8.49 2.89
CA ARG A 145 -11.49 -9.54 1.90
C ARG A 145 -11.46 -8.97 0.48
N LEU A 146 -12.36 -8.05 0.18
CA LEU A 146 -12.51 -7.48 -1.17
C LEU A 146 -11.31 -6.61 -1.54
N VAL A 147 -10.86 -5.70 -0.67
CA VAL A 147 -9.66 -4.89 -0.92
C VAL A 147 -8.42 -5.77 -1.10
N ALA A 148 -8.28 -6.87 -0.32
CA ALA A 148 -7.19 -7.81 -0.50
C ALA A 148 -7.28 -8.55 -1.86
N LYS A 149 -8.48 -8.90 -2.31
CA LYS A 149 -8.70 -9.53 -3.62
C LYS A 149 -8.43 -8.55 -4.77
N VAL A 150 -8.80 -7.29 -4.63
CA VAL A 150 -8.47 -6.28 -5.63
C VAL A 150 -6.96 -6.17 -5.79
N ASP A 151 -6.20 -6.02 -4.72
CA ASP A 151 -4.74 -5.83 -4.78
C ASP A 151 -3.93 -7.09 -5.09
N THR A 152 -4.57 -8.26 -5.09
CA THR A 152 -3.89 -9.53 -5.40
C THR A 152 -4.36 -10.20 -6.68
N VAL A 153 -5.64 -10.06 -7.00
CA VAL A 153 -6.30 -10.77 -8.11
C VAL A 153 -6.63 -9.80 -9.24
N ALA A 154 -7.33 -8.71 -8.95
CA ALA A 154 -7.84 -7.80 -9.98
C ALA A 154 -6.78 -6.83 -10.51
N LEU A 155 -5.85 -6.38 -9.67
CA LEU A 155 -4.72 -5.55 -10.05
C LEU A 155 -3.42 -6.36 -9.93
N GLN A 156 -2.85 -6.75 -11.08
CA GLN A 156 -1.65 -7.60 -11.13
C GLN A 156 -0.47 -6.84 -11.72
N THR A 157 0.50 -6.57 -10.87
CA THR A 157 1.70 -5.77 -11.16
C THR A 157 3.00 -6.48 -10.78
N GLY A 158 2.90 -7.79 -10.46
CA GLY A 158 4.04 -8.60 -10.01
C GLY A 158 4.33 -8.48 -8.50
N TYR A 159 3.52 -7.73 -7.75
CA TYR A 159 3.65 -7.63 -6.29
C TYR A 159 2.70 -8.63 -5.60
N GLN A 160 3.23 -9.36 -4.61
CA GLN A 160 2.45 -10.28 -3.77
C GLN A 160 2.14 -9.63 -2.43
N LEU A 161 0.86 -9.57 -2.07
CA LEU A 161 0.42 -9.01 -0.80
C LEU A 161 0.96 -9.81 0.38
N TYR A 162 1.60 -9.14 1.34
CA TYR A 162 2.13 -9.75 2.56
C TYR A 162 1.83 -8.96 3.84
N HIS A 163 1.28 -7.76 3.69
CA HIS A 163 0.88 -6.90 4.80
C HIS A 163 -0.50 -6.33 4.53
N HIS A 164 -1.37 -6.40 5.52
CA HIS A 164 -2.73 -5.87 5.47
C HIS A 164 -3.12 -5.40 6.86
N VAL A 165 -3.43 -4.11 6.99
CA VAL A 165 -3.96 -3.51 8.22
C VAL A 165 -5.21 -2.73 7.88
N PHE A 166 -6.27 -3.03 8.62
CA PHE A 166 -7.57 -2.37 8.55
C PHE A 166 -7.76 -1.52 9.79
N PHE A 167 -8.09 -0.27 9.62
CA PHE A 167 -8.43 0.68 10.67
C PHE A 167 -9.94 0.90 10.64
N LEU A 168 -10.56 0.85 11.82
CA LEU A 168 -12.00 1.04 12.01
C LEU A 168 -12.21 1.97 13.20
N ASP A 169 -13.04 3.00 13.02
CA ASP A 169 -13.44 3.87 14.11
C ASP A 169 -14.83 3.49 14.67
N GLU A 170 -15.17 4.11 15.79
CA GLU A 170 -16.43 3.88 16.51
C GLU A 170 -17.68 4.35 15.74
N GLU A 171 -17.51 5.22 14.74
CA GLU A 171 -18.60 5.68 13.86
C GLU A 171 -18.80 4.76 12.63
N GLY A 172 -17.91 3.76 12.45
CA GLY A 172 -17.94 2.83 11.32
C GLY A 172 -17.16 3.29 10.10
N ASN A 173 -16.43 4.42 10.17
CA ASN A 173 -15.52 4.83 9.12
C ASN A 173 -14.28 3.91 9.10
N TRP A 174 -13.70 3.71 7.91
CA TRP A 174 -12.60 2.78 7.76
C TRP A 174 -11.51 3.25 6.79
N ALA A 175 -10.29 2.78 7.03
CA ALA A 175 -9.18 2.89 6.11
C ALA A 175 -8.37 1.58 6.08
N VAL A 176 -7.72 1.29 4.95
CA VAL A 176 -6.84 0.11 4.84
C VAL A 176 -5.50 0.49 4.24
N ILE A 177 -4.44 -0.03 4.84
CA ILE A 177 -3.09 0.04 4.29
C ILE A 177 -2.61 -1.37 4.00
N GLN A 178 -2.31 -1.64 2.74
CA GLN A 178 -1.75 -2.90 2.30
C GLN A 178 -0.36 -2.68 1.69
N GLN A 179 0.44 -3.73 1.71
CA GLN A 179 1.73 -3.72 1.01
C GLN A 179 1.96 -5.05 0.31
N GLY A 180 2.23 -4.94 -0.98
CA GLY A 180 2.72 -6.02 -1.82
C GLY A 180 4.25 -5.98 -1.93
N MET A 181 4.85 -7.15 -2.19
CA MET A 181 6.29 -7.34 -2.35
C MET A 181 6.59 -8.04 -3.67
N ASN A 182 7.58 -7.52 -4.38
CA ASN A 182 8.22 -8.20 -5.51
C ASN A 182 9.62 -8.62 -5.06
N GLU A 183 9.79 -9.91 -4.76
CA GLU A 183 11.07 -10.45 -4.25
C GLU A 183 12.17 -10.42 -5.30
N ARG A 184 11.82 -10.63 -6.58
CA ARG A 184 12.80 -10.64 -7.69
C ARG A 184 13.47 -9.29 -7.87
N GLU A 185 12.72 -8.22 -7.73
CA GLU A 185 13.20 -6.85 -7.88
C GLU A 185 13.55 -6.21 -6.54
N ARG A 186 13.25 -6.90 -5.44
CA ARG A 186 13.45 -6.42 -4.08
C ARG A 186 12.73 -5.09 -3.81
N MET A 187 11.51 -4.95 -4.34
CA MET A 187 10.68 -3.76 -4.24
C MET A 187 9.36 -4.05 -3.54
N ALA A 188 8.78 -3.03 -2.93
CA ALA A 188 7.45 -3.06 -2.36
C ALA A 188 6.54 -2.03 -3.01
N ARG A 189 5.24 -2.24 -2.90
CA ARG A 189 4.19 -1.32 -3.33
C ARG A 189 3.18 -1.20 -2.21
N ARG A 190 2.80 0.03 -1.86
CA ARG A 190 1.82 0.32 -0.84
C ARG A 190 0.51 0.74 -1.47
N PHE A 191 -0.59 0.18 -0.98
CA PHE A 191 -1.95 0.48 -1.40
C PHE A 191 -2.68 1.15 -0.25
N HIS A 192 -3.28 2.29 -0.51
CA HIS A 192 -4.06 3.06 0.45
C HIS A 192 -5.51 3.09 0.04
N TRP A 193 -6.37 2.70 0.98
CA TRP A 193 -7.82 2.66 0.83
C TRP A 193 -8.47 3.54 1.89
N PHE A 194 -9.49 4.24 1.50
CA PHE A 194 -10.34 5.02 2.38
C PHE A 194 -11.75 4.94 1.86
N GLU A 195 -12.72 4.72 2.72
CA GLU A 195 -14.15 4.63 2.45
C GLU A 195 -14.52 4.68 0.96
N THR A 196 -15.02 3.60 0.43
CA THR A 196 -15.51 3.54 -0.95
C THR A 196 -16.69 2.62 -1.05
N GLU A 197 -17.67 3.02 -1.84
CA GLU A 197 -18.80 2.17 -2.21
C GLU A 197 -18.51 1.36 -3.48
N ASN A 198 -17.45 1.72 -4.20
CA ASN A 198 -17.09 1.11 -5.47
C ASN A 198 -15.69 0.48 -5.39
N PHE A 199 -15.64 -0.84 -5.34
CA PHE A 199 -14.39 -1.58 -5.26
C PHE A 199 -13.82 -2.01 -6.63
N THR A 200 -14.53 -1.71 -7.72
CA THR A 200 -14.23 -2.28 -9.03
C THR A 200 -13.94 -1.27 -10.14
N LEU A 201 -14.02 0.04 -9.85
CA LEU A 201 -13.77 1.11 -10.84
C LEU A 201 -12.87 2.20 -10.25
N ASP A 202 -11.55 2.04 -10.39
CA ASP A 202 -10.50 2.90 -9.81
C ASP A 202 -10.68 3.12 -8.29
N PRO A 203 -10.73 2.05 -7.50
CA PRO A 203 -11.23 2.13 -6.13
C PRO A 203 -10.24 2.66 -5.09
N HIS A 204 -8.94 2.68 -5.40
CA HIS A 204 -7.91 3.08 -4.44
C HIS A 204 -7.94 4.58 -4.15
N LYS A 205 -7.78 4.96 -2.90
CA LYS A 205 -7.47 6.35 -2.54
C LYS A 205 -6.12 6.76 -3.14
N ALA A 206 -5.11 5.88 -3.00
CA ALA A 206 -3.79 6.09 -3.58
C ALA A 206 -2.99 4.79 -3.67
N ILE A 207 -2.04 4.75 -4.60
CA ILE A 207 -1.05 3.68 -4.72
C ILE A 207 0.34 4.32 -4.78
N SER A 208 1.23 3.91 -3.86
CA SER A 208 2.60 4.40 -3.77
C SER A 208 3.59 3.29 -4.12
N GLY A 209 4.53 3.58 -5.01
CA GLY A 209 5.56 2.66 -5.49
C GLY A 209 5.97 2.93 -6.92
N LEU A 210 6.89 2.12 -7.45
CA LEU A 210 7.32 2.21 -8.84
C LEU A 210 6.14 2.02 -9.79
N LYS A 211 5.98 2.96 -10.72
CA LYS A 211 5.05 2.80 -11.84
C LYS A 211 5.63 1.83 -12.86
N ARG A 212 4.84 0.81 -13.21
CA ARG A 212 5.20 -0.16 -14.24
C ARG A 212 4.81 0.32 -15.62
N GLU A 213 5.48 -0.19 -16.63
CA GLU A 213 5.13 0.04 -18.01
C GLU A 213 3.73 -0.50 -18.32
N PHE A 214 3.38 -1.65 -17.72
CA PHE A 214 2.06 -2.24 -17.81
C PHE A 214 1.67 -2.97 -16.53
N ALA A 215 0.36 -3.08 -16.31
CA ALA A 215 -0.28 -3.84 -15.24
C ALA A 215 -1.60 -4.42 -15.75
N LEU A 216 -1.93 -5.65 -15.40
CA LEU A 216 -3.28 -6.13 -15.62
C LEU A 216 -4.19 -5.48 -14.58
N ASN A 217 -5.00 -4.52 -15.02
CA ASN A 217 -5.87 -3.72 -14.18
C ASN A 217 -7.35 -3.92 -14.56
N THR A 218 -7.95 -4.93 -13.99
CA THR A 218 -9.35 -5.27 -14.26
C THR A 218 -10.35 -4.44 -13.44
N VAL A 219 -9.86 -3.56 -12.56
CA VAL A 219 -10.66 -2.60 -11.76
C VAL A 219 -10.45 -1.16 -12.19
N SER A 220 -9.92 -0.93 -13.37
CA SER A 220 -9.94 0.39 -14.00
C SER A 220 -11.33 0.71 -14.54
N LYS A 221 -11.69 2.00 -14.57
CA LYS A 221 -12.87 2.48 -15.30
C LYS A 221 -12.84 2.08 -16.77
N ASP A 222 -11.64 1.98 -17.37
CA ASP A 222 -11.45 1.51 -18.74
C ASP A 222 -11.80 0.02 -18.91
N SER A 223 -11.89 -0.77 -17.82
CA SER A 223 -12.19 -2.20 -17.84
C SER A 223 -13.67 -2.52 -17.62
N LYS A 224 -14.57 -1.55 -17.70
CA LYS A 224 -16.00 -1.78 -17.41
C LYS A 224 -16.65 -2.78 -18.38
N GLU A 225 -16.36 -2.68 -19.68
CA GLU A 225 -16.86 -3.63 -20.67
C GLU A 225 -16.27 -5.02 -20.46
N TYR A 226 -14.95 -5.09 -20.17
CA TYR A 226 -14.27 -6.31 -19.80
C TYR A 226 -14.95 -7.02 -18.63
N GLN A 227 -15.27 -6.30 -17.54
CA GLN A 227 -15.95 -6.88 -16.37
C GLN A 227 -17.31 -7.47 -16.74
N LYS A 228 -18.10 -6.77 -17.55
CA LYS A 228 -19.39 -7.25 -18.03
C LYS A 228 -19.25 -8.54 -18.85
N THR A 229 -18.40 -8.52 -19.85
CA THR A 229 -18.19 -9.70 -20.72
C THR A 229 -17.61 -10.88 -19.95
N LEU A 230 -16.72 -10.61 -18.96
CA LEU A 230 -16.19 -11.67 -18.09
C LEU A 230 -17.31 -12.34 -17.30
N LEU A 231 -18.25 -11.58 -16.74
CA LEU A 231 -19.41 -12.13 -16.02
C LEU A 231 -20.29 -12.99 -16.93
N ASP A 232 -20.47 -12.59 -18.18
CA ASP A 232 -21.22 -13.40 -19.17
C ASP A 232 -20.46 -14.70 -19.49
N VAL A 233 -19.15 -14.62 -19.75
CA VAL A 233 -18.29 -15.77 -20.10
C VAL A 233 -18.20 -16.79 -18.96
N VAL A 234 -18.12 -16.37 -17.70
CA VAL A 234 -18.06 -17.31 -16.57
C VAL A 234 -19.37 -18.06 -16.31
N GLN A 235 -20.49 -17.64 -16.92
CA GLN A 235 -21.73 -18.43 -16.94
C GLN A 235 -21.71 -19.54 -18.01
N GLU A 236 -20.74 -19.51 -18.93
CA GLU A 236 -20.59 -20.58 -19.92
C GLU A 236 -20.04 -21.88 -19.29
N ASN A 237 -20.07 -22.97 -20.08
CA ASN A 237 -19.53 -24.22 -19.61
C ASN A 237 -18.00 -24.11 -19.38
N PRO A 238 -17.47 -24.39 -18.17
CA PRO A 238 -16.06 -24.32 -17.86
C PRO A 238 -15.16 -25.14 -18.80
N VAL A 239 -15.68 -26.26 -19.37
CA VAL A 239 -14.98 -27.08 -20.35
C VAL A 239 -14.76 -26.33 -21.66
N LYS A 240 -15.70 -25.48 -22.08
CA LYS A 240 -15.55 -24.61 -23.25
C LYS A 240 -14.41 -23.63 -23.06
N ILE A 241 -14.40 -22.92 -21.94
CA ILE A 241 -13.37 -21.93 -21.58
C ILE A 241 -11.99 -22.59 -21.50
N GLU A 242 -11.92 -23.79 -20.91
CA GLU A 242 -10.66 -24.56 -20.85
C GLU A 242 -10.15 -24.92 -22.25
N ARG A 243 -11.04 -25.37 -23.14
CA ARG A 243 -10.67 -25.70 -24.52
C ARG A 243 -10.12 -24.47 -25.27
N GLU A 244 -10.74 -23.33 -25.09
CA GLU A 244 -10.26 -22.07 -25.66
C GLU A 244 -8.87 -21.71 -25.11
N LEU A 245 -8.66 -21.80 -23.80
CA LEU A 245 -7.36 -21.56 -23.18
C LEU A 245 -6.27 -22.52 -23.67
N GLU A 246 -6.57 -23.83 -23.80
CA GLU A 246 -5.61 -24.82 -24.32
C GLU A 246 -5.25 -24.54 -25.78
N GLY A 247 -6.22 -24.09 -26.59
CA GLY A 247 -5.96 -23.59 -27.94
C GLY A 247 -4.98 -22.42 -27.97
N LEU A 248 -5.16 -21.44 -27.09
CA LEU A 248 -4.24 -20.29 -26.95
C LEU A 248 -2.84 -20.74 -26.49
N LYS A 249 -2.74 -21.66 -25.54
CA LYS A 249 -1.45 -22.25 -25.11
C LYS A 249 -0.74 -23.00 -26.24
N ALA A 250 -1.49 -23.64 -27.11
CA ALA A 250 -0.91 -24.31 -28.31
C ALA A 250 -0.34 -23.29 -29.30
N ILE A 251 -1.03 -22.16 -29.51
CA ILE A 251 -0.54 -21.02 -30.31
C ILE A 251 0.76 -20.46 -29.74
N ALA A 252 0.84 -20.29 -28.42
CA ALA A 252 2.06 -19.85 -27.74
C ALA A 252 3.26 -20.76 -27.97
N LYS A 253 3.02 -22.08 -28.20
CA LYS A 253 4.03 -23.08 -28.53
C LYS A 253 4.31 -23.20 -30.04
N GLY A 254 3.74 -22.32 -30.86
CA GLY A 254 3.91 -22.31 -32.31
C GLY A 254 2.94 -23.23 -33.10
N TYR A 255 1.98 -23.86 -32.40
CA TYR A 255 0.93 -24.66 -33.07
C TYR A 255 -0.27 -23.75 -33.35
N ARG A 256 -0.78 -23.76 -34.60
CA ARG A 256 -2.03 -23.06 -34.94
C ARG A 256 -3.15 -24.09 -35.17
N PRO A 257 -4.08 -24.23 -34.20
CA PRO A 257 -5.26 -25.06 -34.39
C PRO A 257 -6.12 -24.48 -35.52
N LEU A 258 -6.66 -25.32 -36.41
CA LEU A 258 -7.51 -24.93 -37.54
C LEU A 258 -8.73 -24.07 -37.14
N VAL A 259 -9.22 -24.22 -35.92
CA VAL A 259 -10.37 -23.48 -35.37
C VAL A 259 -10.07 -22.00 -35.11
N TYR A 260 -8.81 -21.64 -34.91
CA TYR A 260 -8.37 -20.28 -34.62
C TYR A 260 -7.84 -19.51 -35.83
N TYR A 261 -8.09 -20.01 -37.05
CA TYR A 261 -7.70 -19.31 -38.26
C TYR A 261 -8.66 -18.14 -38.54
N LYS A 262 -8.53 -17.05 -37.78
CA LYS A 262 -9.02 -15.73 -38.15
C LYS A 262 -7.82 -14.88 -38.52
N PRO A 263 -7.76 -14.28 -39.71
CA PRO A 263 -6.76 -13.26 -40.00
C PRO A 263 -7.07 -12.04 -39.09
N ARG A 264 -6.27 -11.84 -38.06
CA ARG A 264 -6.30 -10.65 -37.20
C ARG A 264 -4.98 -9.94 -37.34
N ASP A 265 -5.02 -8.62 -37.51
CA ASP A 265 -3.85 -7.71 -37.39
C ASP A 265 -3.33 -7.60 -35.94
N VAL A 266 -3.63 -8.56 -35.07
CA VAL A 266 -3.26 -8.54 -33.65
C VAL A 266 -2.02 -9.42 -33.47
N ASP A 267 -0.96 -8.84 -32.89
CA ASP A 267 0.23 -9.59 -32.46
C ASP A 267 -0.08 -10.45 -31.21
N GLU A 268 -0.70 -11.61 -31.44
CA GLU A 268 -1.03 -12.60 -30.40
C GLU A 268 0.20 -12.97 -29.56
N GLY A 269 1.38 -13.00 -30.19
CA GLY A 269 2.64 -13.31 -29.50
C GLY A 269 3.03 -12.24 -28.48
N SER A 270 2.79 -10.97 -28.76
CA SER A 270 3.03 -9.88 -27.82
C SER A 270 2.07 -9.94 -26.63
N ILE A 271 0.78 -10.19 -26.90
CA ILE A 271 -0.22 -10.35 -25.83
C ILE A 271 0.14 -11.53 -24.94
N LEU A 272 0.43 -12.69 -25.48
CA LEU A 272 0.82 -13.88 -24.71
C LEU A 272 2.04 -13.61 -23.82
N ARG A 273 3.11 -13.01 -24.37
CA ARG A 273 4.31 -12.65 -23.59
C ARG A 273 3.99 -11.70 -22.45
N ARG A 274 3.04 -10.77 -22.62
CA ARG A 274 2.58 -9.85 -21.56
C ARG A 274 1.94 -10.63 -20.40
N TYR A 275 1.06 -11.58 -20.68
CA TYR A 275 0.45 -12.43 -19.64
C TYR A 275 1.49 -13.36 -18.99
N GLU A 276 2.41 -13.97 -19.74
CA GLU A 276 3.49 -14.80 -19.20
C GLU A 276 4.40 -14.05 -18.25
N SER A 277 4.67 -12.77 -18.51
CA SER A 277 5.49 -11.92 -17.64
C SER A 277 4.87 -11.69 -16.26
N LEU A 278 3.54 -11.73 -16.14
CA LEU A 278 2.81 -11.66 -14.89
C LEU A 278 2.77 -13.01 -14.14
N GLY A 279 3.08 -14.09 -14.80
CA GLY A 279 3.14 -15.44 -14.23
C GLY A 279 2.20 -16.45 -14.90
N ARG A 280 2.05 -17.62 -14.28
CA ARG A 280 1.23 -18.70 -14.83
C ARG A 280 -0.23 -18.29 -14.95
N PHE A 281 -0.91 -18.78 -15.99
CA PHE A 281 -2.34 -18.63 -16.23
C PHE A 281 -3.00 -20.01 -16.37
N GLU A 282 -3.72 -20.40 -15.31
CA GLU A 282 -4.38 -21.69 -15.18
C GLU A 282 -5.79 -21.48 -14.63
N LEU A 283 -6.77 -22.17 -15.18
CA LEU A 283 -8.15 -22.10 -14.71
C LEU A 283 -8.37 -22.98 -13.47
N ASN A 284 -9.04 -22.40 -12.48
CA ASN A 284 -9.63 -23.19 -11.41
C ASN A 284 -11.08 -23.52 -11.77
N LYS A 285 -11.33 -24.73 -12.29
CA LYS A 285 -12.66 -25.17 -12.72
C LYS A 285 -13.72 -25.05 -11.63
N ARG A 286 -13.36 -25.41 -10.39
CA ARG A 286 -14.28 -25.32 -9.25
C ARG A 286 -14.75 -23.88 -8.99
N ALA A 287 -13.85 -22.90 -9.16
CA ALA A 287 -14.21 -21.50 -9.01
C ALA A 287 -15.21 -21.06 -10.11
N LEU A 288 -15.07 -21.57 -11.34
CA LEU A 288 -16.00 -21.31 -12.44
C LEU A 288 -17.34 -22.04 -12.24
N GLU A 289 -17.31 -23.26 -11.73
CA GLU A 289 -18.51 -24.02 -11.36
C GLU A 289 -19.30 -23.25 -10.29
N PHE A 290 -18.65 -22.75 -9.23
CA PHE A 290 -19.27 -21.91 -8.22
C PHE A 290 -19.85 -20.60 -8.79
N ALA A 291 -19.13 -19.95 -9.74
CA ALA A 291 -19.66 -18.73 -10.39
C ALA A 291 -21.00 -19.01 -11.07
N ARG A 292 -21.14 -20.16 -11.77
CA ARG A 292 -22.37 -20.59 -12.45
C ARG A 292 -23.45 -21.01 -11.46
N GLU A 293 -23.12 -21.86 -10.49
CA GLU A 293 -24.07 -22.34 -9.47
C GLU A 293 -24.72 -21.19 -8.70
N LEU A 294 -23.93 -20.16 -8.38
CA LEU A 294 -24.38 -18.97 -7.66
C LEU A 294 -24.96 -17.90 -8.60
N SER A 295 -24.94 -18.13 -9.93
CA SER A 295 -25.39 -17.16 -10.94
C SER A 295 -24.77 -15.77 -10.71
N VAL A 296 -23.46 -15.73 -10.45
CA VAL A 296 -22.73 -14.51 -10.11
C VAL A 296 -22.83 -13.50 -11.26
N ASN A 297 -23.42 -12.34 -10.99
CA ASN A 297 -23.65 -11.27 -11.96
C ASN A 297 -23.02 -9.93 -11.57
N ASN A 298 -22.26 -9.93 -10.48
CA ASN A 298 -21.56 -8.78 -9.92
C ASN A 298 -20.06 -9.06 -9.82
N TYR A 299 -19.21 -8.11 -10.25
CA TYR A 299 -17.78 -8.31 -10.30
C TYR A 299 -17.12 -8.40 -8.91
N GLU A 300 -17.66 -7.74 -7.89
CA GLU A 300 -17.20 -7.88 -6.51
C GLU A 300 -17.45 -9.29 -5.98
N GLU A 301 -18.65 -9.84 -6.21
CA GLU A 301 -19.00 -11.21 -5.83
C GLU A 301 -18.10 -12.22 -6.57
N PHE A 302 -17.83 -11.97 -7.85
CA PHE A 302 -16.90 -12.76 -8.61
C PHE A 302 -15.51 -12.78 -7.98
N LEU A 303 -14.97 -11.61 -7.59
CA LEU A 303 -13.67 -11.51 -6.93
C LEU A 303 -13.63 -12.28 -5.61
N LEU A 304 -14.73 -12.31 -4.87
CA LEU A 304 -14.84 -12.99 -3.57
C LEU A 304 -15.03 -14.51 -3.69
N LEU A 305 -15.22 -15.06 -4.88
CA LEU A 305 -15.39 -16.50 -5.07
C LEU A 305 -14.23 -17.30 -4.46
N LYS A 306 -14.60 -18.38 -3.79
CA LYS A 306 -13.63 -19.33 -3.24
C LYS A 306 -12.85 -19.99 -4.37
N GLY A 307 -11.53 -19.94 -4.28
CA GLY A 307 -10.64 -20.53 -5.30
C GLY A 307 -10.32 -19.60 -6.47
N LEU A 308 -10.97 -18.43 -6.59
CA LEU A 308 -10.54 -17.43 -7.55
C LEU A 308 -9.21 -16.82 -7.10
N GLY A 309 -8.19 -16.96 -7.93
CA GLY A 309 -6.84 -16.44 -7.72
C GLY A 309 -6.32 -15.70 -8.96
N PRO A 310 -5.14 -15.06 -8.85
CA PRO A 310 -4.56 -14.29 -9.94
C PRO A 310 -4.31 -15.10 -11.20
N SER A 311 -3.95 -16.40 -11.08
CA SER A 311 -3.74 -17.29 -12.22
C SER A 311 -5.01 -17.51 -13.03
N THR A 312 -6.14 -17.73 -12.33
CA THR A 312 -7.43 -17.95 -12.98
C THR A 312 -7.94 -16.69 -13.66
N LEU A 313 -7.79 -15.52 -13.00
CA LEU A 313 -8.17 -14.25 -13.63
C LEU A 313 -7.32 -13.96 -14.87
N ARG A 314 -6.00 -14.19 -14.82
CA ARG A 314 -5.12 -14.07 -16.01
C ARG A 314 -5.56 -14.97 -17.16
N ALA A 315 -5.91 -16.23 -16.84
CA ALA A 315 -6.39 -17.18 -17.86
C ALA A 315 -7.69 -16.70 -18.52
N LEU A 316 -8.64 -16.24 -17.72
CA LEU A 316 -9.89 -15.66 -18.22
C LEU A 316 -9.64 -14.38 -19.03
N SER A 317 -8.79 -13.49 -18.55
CA SER A 317 -8.43 -12.26 -19.25
C SER A 317 -7.81 -12.54 -20.62
N LEU A 318 -6.92 -13.54 -20.68
CA LEU A 318 -6.30 -13.97 -21.94
C LEU A 318 -7.34 -14.50 -22.94
N VAL A 319 -8.31 -15.29 -22.47
CA VAL A 319 -9.42 -15.79 -23.29
C VAL A 319 -10.29 -14.62 -23.77
N LEU A 320 -10.66 -13.68 -22.89
CA LEU A 320 -11.45 -12.52 -23.28
C LEU A 320 -10.74 -11.68 -24.34
N GLU A 321 -9.44 -11.42 -24.15
CA GLU A 321 -8.67 -10.56 -25.05
C GLU A 321 -8.46 -11.22 -26.42
N LEU A 322 -8.16 -12.51 -26.48
CA LEU A 322 -7.83 -13.18 -27.74
C LEU A 322 -9.01 -13.87 -28.43
N VAL A 323 -10.05 -14.28 -27.70
CA VAL A 323 -11.20 -14.99 -28.29
C VAL A 323 -12.40 -14.06 -28.47
N TYR A 324 -12.68 -13.24 -27.47
CA TYR A 324 -13.85 -12.36 -27.44
C TYR A 324 -13.54 -10.92 -27.88
N ASP A 325 -12.27 -10.55 -28.07
CA ASP A 325 -11.80 -9.21 -28.47
C ASP A 325 -12.16 -8.11 -27.47
N VAL A 326 -12.15 -8.46 -26.19
CA VAL A 326 -12.47 -7.56 -25.07
C VAL A 326 -11.26 -7.43 -24.15
N HIS A 327 -10.74 -6.22 -24.05
CA HIS A 327 -9.46 -5.94 -23.41
C HIS A 327 -9.63 -5.40 -21.99
N PRO A 328 -8.84 -5.89 -21.02
CA PRO A 328 -8.69 -5.20 -19.73
C PRO A 328 -7.83 -3.94 -19.91
N SER A 329 -7.85 -3.05 -18.92
CA SER A 329 -6.85 -1.99 -18.85
C SER A 329 -5.47 -2.55 -18.53
N TRP A 330 -4.46 -2.07 -19.23
CA TRP A 330 -3.05 -2.40 -18.98
C TRP A 330 -2.28 -1.27 -18.31
N LYS A 331 -3.00 -0.22 -17.87
CA LYS A 331 -2.42 0.95 -17.20
C LYS A 331 -2.14 0.65 -15.73
N ASP A 332 -0.90 0.91 -15.30
CA ASP A 332 -0.55 0.86 -13.88
C ASP A 332 -1.12 2.10 -13.17
N PRO A 333 -2.01 1.93 -12.17
CA PRO A 333 -2.71 3.03 -11.51
C PRO A 333 -1.91 3.70 -10.38
N VAL A 334 -0.58 3.62 -10.39
CA VAL A 334 0.25 4.34 -9.40
C VAL A 334 -0.04 5.82 -9.45
N THR A 335 -0.46 6.37 -8.31
CA THR A 335 -0.82 7.77 -8.13
C THR A 335 0.31 8.60 -7.52
N HIS A 336 1.12 7.98 -6.65
CA HIS A 336 2.20 8.61 -5.93
C HIS A 336 3.50 7.82 -6.18
N PRO A 337 4.23 8.13 -7.26
CA PRO A 337 5.60 7.67 -7.33
C PRO A 337 6.33 8.31 -6.14
N PRO A 338 7.13 7.54 -5.40
CA PRO A 338 7.83 8.06 -4.23
C PRO A 338 8.71 9.24 -4.63
N ASP A 339 8.57 10.34 -3.89
CA ASP A 339 9.36 11.55 -4.06
C ASP A 339 10.03 11.87 -2.72
N PRO A 340 11.33 11.59 -2.55
CA PRO A 340 12.03 11.75 -1.29
C PRO A 340 12.12 13.22 -0.85
N PHE A 341 11.96 14.16 -1.77
CA PHE A 341 12.13 15.58 -1.47
C PHE A 341 10.91 16.25 -0.86
N LYS A 342 9.76 15.57 -0.83
CA LYS A 342 8.54 16.10 -0.20
C LYS A 342 8.53 15.98 1.32
N PHE A 343 9.50 15.26 1.90
CA PHE A 343 9.52 14.93 3.33
C PHE A 343 10.80 15.42 3.98
N THR A 344 10.73 16.57 4.59
CA THR A 344 11.91 17.32 5.00
C THR A 344 12.23 17.24 6.49
N TYR A 345 11.33 16.72 7.33
CA TYR A 345 11.60 16.56 8.75
C TYR A 345 11.76 15.08 9.13
N ALA A 346 12.90 14.76 9.72
CA ALA A 346 13.16 13.44 10.28
C ALA A 346 14.14 13.58 11.45
N VAL A 347 13.98 12.74 12.48
CA VAL A 347 14.97 12.59 13.56
C VAL A 347 16.11 11.64 13.19
N GLY A 348 16.24 11.30 11.92
CA GLY A 348 17.13 10.29 11.39
C GLY A 348 16.40 8.97 11.14
N GLY A 349 17.01 8.09 10.37
CA GLY A 349 16.48 6.79 10.01
C GLY A 349 17.13 5.62 10.76
N LYS A 350 16.39 4.56 10.96
CA LYS A 350 16.81 3.31 11.60
C LYS A 350 18.07 2.72 10.95
N ASP A 351 18.14 2.74 9.63
CA ASP A 351 19.26 2.26 8.80
C ASP A 351 20.22 3.38 8.38
N ARG A 352 20.18 4.54 9.11
CA ARG A 352 20.98 5.75 8.88
C ARG A 352 20.61 6.51 7.59
N VAL A 353 19.41 6.34 7.09
CA VAL A 353 18.90 7.07 5.92
C VAL A 353 17.73 7.96 6.36
N PRO A 354 17.75 9.26 6.14
CA PRO A 354 18.76 10.08 5.43
C PRO A 354 20.07 10.30 6.20
N PHE A 355 20.04 10.14 7.52
CA PHE A 355 21.19 10.25 8.43
C PHE A 355 20.96 9.39 9.69
N PRO A 356 21.99 9.11 10.51
CA PRO A 356 21.83 8.41 11.78
C PRO A 356 20.86 9.14 12.72
N ILE A 357 20.10 8.38 13.51
CA ILE A 357 19.15 8.97 14.47
C ILE A 357 19.88 9.88 15.46
N ASP A 358 19.45 11.13 15.48
CA ASP A 358 19.86 12.11 16.49
C ASP A 358 19.03 11.87 17.76
N LYS A 359 19.67 11.23 18.75
CA LYS A 359 19.00 10.89 20.03
C LYS A 359 18.59 12.10 20.85
N PRO A 360 19.42 13.16 21.00
CA PRO A 360 19.01 14.40 21.68
C PRO A 360 17.78 15.03 21.03
N ALA A 361 17.79 15.25 19.72
CA ALA A 361 16.64 15.82 18.99
C ALA A 361 15.38 14.96 19.12
N TYR A 362 15.53 13.64 19.16
CA TYR A 362 14.42 12.71 19.37
C TYR A 362 13.80 12.86 20.77
N ASP A 363 14.64 12.99 21.80
CA ASP A 363 14.18 13.17 23.19
C ASP A 363 13.54 14.53 23.42
N GLU A 364 14.07 15.58 22.77
CA GLU A 364 13.49 16.93 22.79
C GLU A 364 12.10 16.94 22.14
N LEU A 365 11.95 16.29 20.97
CA LEU A 365 10.66 16.16 20.30
C LEU A 365 9.64 15.42 21.16
N ILE A 366 10.04 14.31 21.80
CA ILE A 366 9.15 13.57 22.72
C ILE A 366 8.71 14.48 23.86
N SER A 367 9.65 15.16 24.52
CA SER A 367 9.35 16.04 25.66
C SER A 367 8.41 17.18 25.27
N PHE A 368 8.64 17.77 24.10
CA PHE A 368 7.77 18.82 23.55
C PHE A 368 6.34 18.31 23.31
N LEU A 369 6.19 17.13 22.67
CA LEU A 369 4.87 16.56 22.41
C LEU A 369 4.16 16.10 23.69
N GLU A 370 4.90 15.61 24.70
CA GLU A 370 4.33 15.29 26.02
C GLU A 370 3.80 16.53 26.74
N GLU A 371 4.55 17.63 26.67
CA GLU A 371 4.11 18.89 27.19
C GLU A 371 2.82 19.38 26.51
N LEU A 372 2.76 19.25 25.17
CA LEU A 372 1.57 19.61 24.39
C LEU A 372 0.35 18.79 24.78
N VAL A 373 0.48 17.46 24.87
CA VAL A 373 -0.62 16.55 25.25
C VAL A 373 -1.06 16.78 26.71
N SER A 374 -0.16 17.23 27.60
CA SER A 374 -0.48 17.51 29.00
C SER A 374 -1.18 18.84 29.23
N ARG A 375 -1.09 19.78 28.28
CA ARG A 375 -1.81 21.05 28.30
C ARG A 375 -3.24 20.81 27.81
N HIS A 376 -4.22 21.22 28.59
CA HIS A 376 -5.66 21.01 28.36
C HIS A 376 -6.10 21.38 26.91
N PRO A 377 -7.15 20.70 26.38
CA PRO A 377 -7.59 20.78 24.98
C PRO A 377 -8.14 22.14 24.52
N GLU A 378 -8.23 23.14 25.40
CA GLU A 378 -8.80 24.45 25.06
C GLU A 378 -7.83 25.41 24.33
N GLU A 379 -6.54 25.10 24.25
CA GLU A 379 -5.58 25.99 23.62
C GLU A 379 -5.33 25.62 22.14
N LYS A 380 -6.07 26.24 21.23
CA LYS A 380 -5.80 26.30 19.78
C LYS A 380 -4.41 26.84 19.38
N SER A 381 -3.52 27.03 20.36
CA SER A 381 -2.13 27.48 20.16
C SER A 381 -1.19 26.39 19.65
N LEU A 382 -1.56 25.14 19.80
CA LEU A 382 -0.77 23.96 19.48
C LEU A 382 -0.36 23.91 18.01
N VAL A 383 -1.32 24.07 17.10
CA VAL A 383 -1.09 24.09 15.64
C VAL A 383 -0.18 25.26 15.24
N ARG A 384 -0.26 26.38 15.96
CA ARG A 384 0.60 27.54 15.73
C ARG A 384 2.06 27.27 16.08
N ASN A 385 2.33 26.49 17.12
CA ASN A 385 3.68 26.16 17.56
C ASN A 385 4.35 25.10 16.67
N VAL A 386 3.62 24.05 16.28
CA VAL A 386 4.11 23.09 15.27
C VAL A 386 4.39 23.79 13.95
N ARG A 387 3.51 24.70 13.50
CA ARG A 387 3.76 25.55 12.31
C ARG A 387 4.96 26.48 12.48
N LYS A 388 5.29 26.96 13.68
CA LYS A 388 6.51 27.76 13.90
C LYS A 388 7.78 26.93 13.79
N ILE A 389 7.79 25.71 14.30
CA ILE A 389 8.94 24.80 14.18
C ILE A 389 9.19 24.45 12.70
N THR A 390 8.13 24.16 11.93
CA THR A 390 8.24 23.88 10.50
C THR A 390 8.53 25.12 9.66
N LYS A 391 8.16 26.33 10.10
CA LYS A 391 8.35 27.58 9.34
C LYS A 391 9.79 28.12 9.41
N ASN A 392 10.55 27.78 10.44
CA ASN A 392 11.95 28.18 10.59
C ASN A 392 12.94 27.22 9.94
N TRP A 393 12.45 26.17 9.32
CA TRP A 393 13.27 25.18 8.65
C TRP A 393 13.72 25.70 7.28
N LYS A 394 15.02 25.88 7.09
CA LYS A 394 15.62 26.24 5.80
C LYS A 394 16.08 24.96 5.10
N PHE A 395 15.67 24.81 3.84
CA PHE A 395 16.22 23.75 2.99
C PHE A 395 17.76 23.85 2.92
N PRO A 396 18.47 22.71 2.97
CA PRO A 396 19.88 22.70 2.68
C PRO A 396 20.16 23.26 1.27
N GLU A 397 21.21 24.08 1.11
CA GLU A 397 21.53 24.80 -0.14
C GLU A 397 21.96 23.92 -1.34
N TRP A 398 21.72 22.62 -1.30
CA TRP A 398 22.08 21.69 -2.39
C TRP A 398 21.14 21.77 -3.64
N GLU A 399 20.12 22.63 -3.64
CA GLU A 399 19.27 22.87 -4.81
C GLU A 399 19.94 23.66 -5.94
N LYS A 400 21.14 24.23 -5.73
CA LYS A 400 21.92 24.89 -6.79
C LYS A 400 22.81 23.89 -7.50
N ARG A 401 22.23 23.06 -8.39
CA ARG A 401 23.06 22.42 -9.42
C ARG A 401 23.34 23.44 -10.51
N PRO A 402 24.60 23.60 -10.96
CA PRO A 402 24.86 24.34 -12.18
C PRO A 402 24.22 23.56 -13.36
N THR A 403 23.51 24.31 -14.21
CA THR A 403 22.96 23.87 -15.49
C THR A 403 24.02 23.29 -16.40
#